data_badc1bc4f5db25858815de1ca9e3417b
#
_entry.id   badc1bc4f5db25858815de1ca9e3417b
#
_cell.length_a   1.000
_cell.length_b   1.000
_cell.length_c   1.000
_cell.angle_alpha   90.00
_cell.angle_beta   90.00
_cell.angle_gamma   90.00
#
_symmetry.space_group_name_H-M   'P 1'
#
loop_
_entity.id
_entity.type
_entity.pdbx_description
1 polymer ?
#
loop_
_entity_poly.entity_id
_entity_poly.type
_entity_poly.pdbx_seq_one_letter_code
_entity_poly.pdbx_strand_id
1 'polypeptide(L)' 'MSERYNGWANYATWRINLEFGLSDGHYRGYDAQQLREMVEESLECKCGNETTLSYALAFVDDVDWYEIAQNLKEEETA' A
#
# COMPACT_ATOMS: atom_id res chain seq x y z
N MET A 1 -14.94 -7.55 16.14
CA MET A 1 -15.14 -6.14 15.84
C MET A 1 -14.17 -5.71 14.74
N SER A 2 -14.67 -5.02 13.75
CA SER A 2 -13.86 -4.59 12.63
C SER A 2 -13.06 -3.34 13.00
N GLU A 3 -11.77 -3.41 12.82
CA GLU A 3 -10.88 -2.29 13.14
C GLU A 3 -10.49 -1.55 11.88
N ARG A 4 -11.48 -1.02 11.19
CA ARG A 4 -11.20 -0.26 9.98
C ARG A 4 -10.72 1.15 10.32
N TYR A 5 -9.78 1.63 9.53
CA TYR A 5 -9.20 2.95 9.72
C TYR A 5 -9.54 3.82 8.53
N ASN A 6 -10.36 4.82 8.73
CA ASN A 6 -10.80 5.75 7.66
C ASN A 6 -11.33 5.02 6.43
N GLY A 7 -12.05 3.90 6.65
CA GLY A 7 -12.60 3.12 5.56
C GLY A 7 -11.68 2.05 5.02
N TRP A 8 -10.45 1.97 5.50
CA TRP A 8 -9.47 0.97 5.10
C TRP A 8 -9.34 -0.13 6.14
N ALA A 9 -8.82 -1.27 5.74
CA ALA A 9 -8.73 -2.44 6.60
C ALA A 9 -7.99 -2.16 7.91
N ASN A 10 -6.93 -1.37 7.84
CA ASN A 10 -6.15 -1.02 9.03
C ASN A 10 -5.34 0.26 8.75
N TYR A 11 -4.66 0.73 9.78
CA TYR A 11 -3.84 1.93 9.68
C TYR A 11 -2.74 1.80 8.62
N ALA A 12 -2.09 0.65 8.57
CA ALA A 12 -0.99 0.44 7.62
C ALA A 12 -1.47 0.61 6.18
N THR A 13 -2.63 0.04 5.86
CA THR A 13 -3.21 0.15 4.53
C THR A 13 -3.52 1.60 4.18
N TRP A 14 -4.15 2.30 5.10
CA TRP A 14 -4.48 3.71 4.90
C TRP A 14 -3.22 4.55 4.70
N ARG A 15 -2.21 4.33 5.55
CA ARG A 15 -0.99 5.13 5.52
C ARG A 15 -0.20 4.93 4.23
N ILE A 16 -0.04 3.69 3.80
CA ILE A 16 0.67 3.38 2.56
C ILE A 16 -0.06 3.99 1.36
N ASN A 17 -1.37 3.88 1.35
CA ASN A 17 -2.15 4.46 0.27
C ASN A 17 -1.96 5.97 0.20
N LEU A 18 -1.94 6.63 1.35
CA LEU A 18 -1.76 8.08 1.44
C LEU A 18 -0.35 8.51 1.03
N GLU A 19 0.65 7.85 1.56
CA GLU A 19 2.05 8.22 1.33
C GLU A 19 2.49 8.03 -0.11
N PHE A 20 1.98 7.00 -0.77
CA PHE A 20 2.39 6.69 -2.14
C PHE A 20 1.37 7.15 -3.18
N GLY A 21 0.26 7.76 -2.75
CA GLY A 21 -0.75 8.27 -3.67
C GLY A 21 -1.36 7.19 -4.54
N LEU A 22 -1.58 6.00 -3.98
CA LEU A 22 -2.03 4.85 -4.75
C LEU A 22 -3.45 5.00 -5.29
N SER A 23 -4.22 5.92 -4.73
CA SER A 23 -5.60 6.13 -5.13
C SER A 23 -5.79 7.14 -6.27
N ASP A 24 -4.73 7.72 -6.79
CA ASP A 24 -4.87 8.79 -7.78
C ASP A 24 -5.06 8.29 -9.22
N GLY A 25 -5.23 7.01 -9.40
CA GLY A 25 -5.49 6.43 -10.71
C GLY A 25 -4.25 6.10 -11.52
N HIS A 26 -3.09 6.51 -11.05
CA HIS A 26 -1.83 6.26 -11.72
C HIS A 26 -1.49 4.77 -11.74
N TYR A 27 -2.00 4.04 -10.77
CA TYR A 27 -1.71 2.63 -10.59
C TYR A 27 -2.86 1.73 -10.99
N ARG A 28 -3.76 2.22 -11.80
CA ARG A 28 -4.84 1.40 -12.35
C ARG A 28 -4.23 0.26 -13.15
N GLY A 29 -4.79 -0.92 -12.96
CA GLY A 29 -4.29 -2.10 -13.63
C GLY A 29 -3.21 -2.84 -12.84
N TYR A 30 -2.70 -2.25 -11.78
CA TYR A 30 -1.76 -2.94 -10.89
C TYR A 30 -2.54 -3.90 -10.01
N ASP A 31 -2.04 -5.12 -9.88
CA ASP A 31 -2.63 -6.06 -8.92
C ASP A 31 -1.94 -5.91 -7.56
N ALA A 32 -2.42 -6.66 -6.57
CA ALA A 32 -1.90 -6.55 -5.21
C ALA A 32 -0.40 -6.79 -5.12
N GLN A 33 0.10 -7.78 -5.84
CA GLN A 33 1.51 -8.10 -5.84
C GLN A 33 2.35 -7.01 -6.46
N GLN A 34 1.89 -6.45 -7.57
CA GLN A 34 2.60 -5.38 -8.27
C GLN A 34 2.71 -4.13 -7.40
N LEU A 35 1.63 -3.78 -6.71
CA LEU A 35 1.64 -2.64 -5.80
C LEU A 35 2.64 -2.86 -4.67
N ARG A 36 2.62 -4.04 -4.09
CA ARG A 36 3.55 -4.37 -3.00
C ARG A 36 5.00 -4.29 -3.47
N GLU A 37 5.30 -4.89 -4.61
CA GLU A 37 6.66 -4.88 -5.15
C GLU A 37 7.15 -3.46 -5.42
N MET A 38 6.29 -2.63 -5.96
CA MET A 38 6.64 -1.25 -6.26
C MET A 38 6.97 -0.49 -4.98
N VAL A 39 6.16 -0.66 -3.95
CA VAL A 39 6.38 0.01 -2.66
C VAL A 39 7.64 -0.51 -1.98
N GLU A 40 7.87 -1.81 -2.01
CA GLU A 40 9.07 -2.40 -1.42
C GLU A 40 10.32 -1.85 -2.10
N GLU A 41 10.31 -1.76 -3.41
CA GLU A 41 11.42 -1.21 -4.17
C GLU A 41 11.69 0.25 -3.79
N SER A 42 10.64 1.04 -3.67
CA SER A 42 10.75 2.44 -3.27
C SER A 42 11.36 2.57 -1.87
N LEU A 43 10.96 1.69 -0.95
CA LEU A 43 11.48 1.71 0.40
C LEU A 43 12.97 1.35 0.44
N GLU A 44 13.38 0.37 -0.36
CA GLU A 44 14.77 -0.01 -0.44
C GLU A 44 15.65 1.14 -0.91
N CYS A 45 15.15 1.93 -1.84
CA CYS A 45 15.88 3.10 -2.33
C CYS A 45 15.95 4.23 -1.31
N LYS A 46 14.90 4.37 -0.50
CA LYS A 46 14.80 5.51 0.43
C LYS A 46 15.39 5.24 1.81
N CYS A 47 15.38 3.99 2.24
CA CYS A 47 15.88 3.65 3.57
C CYS A 47 17.39 3.59 3.59
N GLY A 48 17.99 4.36 4.49
CA GLY A 48 19.44 4.50 4.54
C GLY A 48 20.17 3.40 5.28
N ASN A 49 19.45 2.55 6.01
CA ASN A 49 20.08 1.47 6.75
C ASN A 49 19.13 0.29 6.90
N GLU A 50 19.70 -0.87 7.24
CA GLU A 50 18.96 -2.12 7.34
C GLU A 50 17.90 -2.12 8.43
N THR A 51 18.16 -1.45 9.53
CA THR A 51 17.19 -1.39 10.63
C THR A 51 15.92 -0.66 10.20
N THR A 52 16.09 0.50 9.59
CA THR A 52 14.96 1.28 9.10
C THR A 52 14.19 0.51 8.05
N LEU A 53 14.89 -0.13 7.12
CA LEU A 53 14.27 -0.91 6.08
C LEU A 53 13.47 -2.09 6.66
N SER A 54 14.02 -2.74 7.67
CA SER A 54 13.38 -3.87 8.32
C SER A 54 12.03 -3.46 8.93
N TYR A 55 11.98 -2.32 9.62
CA TYR A 55 10.73 -1.81 10.18
C TYR A 55 9.74 -1.45 9.07
N ALA A 56 10.23 -0.83 8.00
CA ALA A 56 9.38 -0.45 6.88
C ALA A 56 8.77 -1.68 6.20
N LEU A 57 9.55 -2.73 6.01
CA LEU A 57 9.05 -3.95 5.40
C LEU A 57 8.06 -4.68 6.31
N ALA A 58 8.26 -4.64 7.61
CA ALA A 58 7.30 -5.19 8.56
C ALA A 58 5.97 -4.45 8.47
N PHE A 59 6.03 -3.14 8.29
CA PHE A 59 4.84 -2.31 8.11
C PHE A 59 4.12 -2.70 6.82
N VAL A 60 4.88 -2.93 5.76
CA VAL A 60 4.36 -3.34 4.45
C VAL A 60 3.61 -4.68 4.55
N ASP A 61 4.10 -5.59 5.39
CA ASP A 61 3.46 -6.89 5.58
C ASP A 61 2.06 -6.76 6.18
N ASP A 62 1.78 -5.67 6.87
CA ASP A 62 0.50 -5.43 7.52
C ASP A 62 -0.53 -4.80 6.58
N VAL A 63 -0.11 -4.36 5.42
CA VAL A 63 -0.97 -3.68 4.45
C VAL A 63 -1.86 -4.67 3.72
N ASP A 64 -3.13 -4.32 3.56
CA ASP A 64 -4.06 -5.12 2.78
C ASP A 64 -3.98 -4.67 1.31
N TRP A 65 -3.06 -5.24 0.59
CA TRP A 65 -2.82 -4.89 -0.81
C TRP A 65 -4.01 -5.21 -1.71
N TYR A 66 -4.76 -6.23 -1.33
CA TYR A 66 -5.96 -6.61 -2.07
C TYR A 66 -6.99 -5.49 -2.03
N GLU A 67 -7.14 -4.89 -0.87
CA GLU A 67 -8.11 -3.81 -0.70
C GLU A 67 -7.73 -2.61 -1.58
N ILE A 68 -6.46 -2.28 -1.62
CA ILE A 68 -5.99 -1.17 -2.45
C ILE A 68 -6.22 -1.47 -3.93
N ALA A 69 -5.86 -2.68 -4.37
CA ALA A 69 -6.05 -3.07 -5.76
C ALA A 69 -7.52 -3.08 -6.14
N GLN A 70 -8.38 -3.54 -5.23
CA GLN A 70 -9.82 -3.56 -5.47
C GLN A 70 -10.38 -2.16 -5.62
N ASN A 71 -9.92 -1.22 -4.80
CA ASN A 71 -10.32 0.18 -4.89
C ASN A 71 -9.97 0.78 -6.24
N LEU A 72 -8.78 0.48 -6.73
CA LEU A 72 -8.35 1.00 -8.03
C LEU A 72 -9.22 0.46 -9.15
N LYS A 73 -9.61 -0.81 -9.07
CA LYS A 73 -10.49 -1.42 -10.05
C LYS A 73 -11.88 -0.79 -10.03
N GLU A 74 -12.40 -0.52 -8.86
CA GLU A 74 -13.72 0.10 -8.73
C GLU A 74 -13.73 1.51 -9.33
N GLU A 75 -12.68 2.27 -9.12
CA GLU A 75 -12.55 3.59 -9.72
C GLU A 75 -12.46 3.50 -11.23
N GLU A 76 -11.79 2.48 -11.74
CA GLU A 76 -11.63 2.28 -13.17
C GLU A 76 -12.96 2.01 -13.86
N THR A 77 -13.87 1.33 -13.18
CA THR A 77 -15.17 0.97 -13.75
C THR A 77 -16.24 2.04 -13.54
N ALA A 78 -15.96 3.01 -12.72
CA ALA A 78 -16.89 4.10 -12.48
C ALA A 78 -16.82 5.15 -13.59
#